data_0ed17a128075a72961267315043ea019
#
_entry.id   0ed17a128075a72961267315043ea019
#
_cell.length_a   1.000
_cell.length_b   1.000
_cell.length_c   1.000
_cell.angle_alpha   90.00
_cell.angle_beta   90.00
_cell.angle_gamma   90.00
#
_symmetry.space_group_name_H-M   'P 1'
#
loop_
_entity.id
_entity.type
_entity.pdbx_description
1 polymer ?
#
loop_
_entity_poly.entity_id
_entity_poly.type
_entity_poly.pdbx_seq_one_letter_code
_entity_poly.pdbx_strand_id
1 'polypeptide(L)'
;MPINSVPVRQEVTAEVLRVLFNNCAALRSIGMEHEKYFEERVPIGTTLQIKRPWRPQGRQGQAFQPEPIVQTTVPLTISYWRGGDFIYNDTDEALFLDMERFHEDYSRPMGIMIANQIDADLLAFMQVTAPNFVGTPGTLPTSTSTYNAARTSLNKLLAPDADRSVIWTSDYEANMVGQSQTLFNPQQVVGK
;
A
#
# COMPACT_ATOMS: atom_id res chain seq x y z
N MET A 1 -37.00 -4.08 27.29
CA MET A 1 -36.99 -4.62 25.93
C MET A 1 -35.54 -4.62 25.48
N PRO A 2 -34.97 -5.69 24.96
CA PRO A 2 -33.62 -5.65 24.40
C PRO A 2 -33.71 -4.86 23.11
N ILE A 3 -33.08 -3.69 23.13
CA ILE A 3 -32.91 -2.85 21.94
C ILE A 3 -31.88 -3.54 21.08
N ASN A 4 -32.25 -3.91 19.86
CA ASN A 4 -31.34 -4.48 18.86
C ASN A 4 -30.32 -3.42 18.42
N SER A 5 -29.29 -3.18 19.22
CA SER A 5 -28.16 -2.30 18.85
C SER A 5 -27.16 -2.96 17.88
N VAL A 6 -27.30 -4.25 17.65
CA VAL A 6 -26.38 -5.06 16.82
C VAL A 6 -26.37 -4.66 15.33
N PRO A 7 -27.54 -4.44 14.67
CA PRO A 7 -27.52 -4.07 13.24
C PRO A 7 -26.88 -2.70 12.98
N VAL A 8 -27.10 -1.71 13.83
CA VAL A 8 -26.54 -0.38 13.69
C VAL A 8 -25.01 -0.41 13.78
N ARG A 9 -24.43 -1.15 14.71
CA ARG A 9 -22.99 -1.30 14.85
C ARG A 9 -22.35 -1.97 13.63
N GLN A 10 -23.02 -2.97 13.07
CA GLN A 10 -22.54 -3.63 11.86
C GLN A 10 -22.59 -2.70 10.65
N GLU A 11 -23.62 -1.89 10.51
CA GLU A 11 -23.78 -0.92 9.45
C GLU A 11 -22.71 0.17 9.51
N VAL A 12 -22.47 0.75 10.70
CA VAL A 12 -21.42 1.73 10.94
C VAL A 12 -20.04 1.14 10.61
N THR A 13 -19.76 -0.08 11.06
CA THR A 13 -18.48 -0.74 10.76
C THR A 13 -18.31 -1.00 9.26
N ALA A 14 -19.36 -1.43 8.58
CA ALA A 14 -19.34 -1.68 7.14
C ALA A 14 -19.06 -0.40 6.35
N GLU A 15 -19.68 0.73 6.73
CA GLU A 15 -19.44 2.02 6.08
C GLU A 15 -18.02 2.52 6.31
N VAL A 16 -17.49 2.43 7.54
CA VAL A 16 -16.10 2.78 7.84
C VAL A 16 -15.13 1.94 7.00
N LEU A 17 -15.34 0.62 6.90
CA LEU A 17 -14.51 -0.24 6.07
C LEU A 17 -14.61 0.12 4.59
N ARG A 18 -15.81 0.40 4.08
CA ARG A 18 -16.01 0.84 2.69
C ARG A 18 -15.23 2.12 2.38
N VAL A 19 -15.30 3.10 3.26
CA VAL A 19 -14.58 4.37 3.12
C VAL A 19 -13.07 4.15 3.21
N LEU A 20 -12.62 3.31 4.14
CA LEU A 20 -11.21 2.97 4.31
C LEU A 20 -10.65 2.36 3.02
N PHE A 21 -11.26 1.32 2.49
CA PHE A 21 -10.79 0.69 1.24
C PHE A 21 -10.80 1.64 0.05
N ASN A 22 -11.75 2.58 -0.01
CA ASN A 22 -11.79 3.56 -1.09
C ASN A 22 -10.70 4.63 -1.00
N ASN A 23 -10.23 4.95 0.20
CA ASN A 23 -9.25 6.03 0.42
C ASN A 23 -7.80 5.55 0.55
N CYS A 24 -7.54 4.27 0.84
CA CYS A 24 -6.18 3.74 0.85
C CYS A 24 -5.58 3.74 -0.56
N ALA A 25 -4.61 4.61 -0.82
CA ALA A 25 -3.92 4.71 -2.09
C ALA A 25 -2.72 3.76 -2.17
N ALA A 26 -1.89 3.74 -1.13
CA ALA A 26 -0.68 2.92 -1.07
C ALA A 26 -1.00 1.43 -0.94
N LEU A 27 -2.02 1.07 -0.16
CA LEU A 27 -2.43 -0.32 0.05
C LEU A 27 -2.85 -1.01 -1.27
N ARG A 28 -3.47 -0.26 -2.19
CA ARG A 28 -3.89 -0.80 -3.50
C ARG A 28 -2.72 -1.19 -4.41
N SER A 29 -1.55 -0.62 -4.19
CA SER A 29 -0.35 -0.87 -4.99
C SER A 29 0.51 -2.02 -4.46
N ILE A 30 0.09 -2.65 -3.35
CA ILE A 30 0.83 -3.73 -2.69
C ILE A 30 0.07 -5.04 -2.87
N GLY A 31 0.82 -6.10 -3.18
CA GLY A 31 0.25 -7.44 -3.27
C GLY A 31 -0.19 -7.96 -1.89
N MET A 32 -1.43 -8.41 -1.77
CA MET A 32 -2.02 -9.00 -0.56
C MET A 32 -2.02 -10.53 -0.63
N GLU A 33 -1.00 -11.13 -1.23
CA GLU A 33 -0.95 -12.58 -1.47
C GLU A 33 -0.99 -13.43 -0.19
N HIS A 34 -0.54 -12.86 0.93
CA HIS A 34 -0.45 -13.56 2.20
C HIS A 34 -1.58 -13.26 3.18
N GLU A 35 -2.58 -12.47 2.78
CA GLU A 35 -3.73 -12.11 3.61
C GLU A 35 -4.47 -13.35 4.16
N LYS A 36 -4.64 -14.36 3.32
CA LYS A 36 -5.33 -15.61 3.68
C LYS A 36 -4.76 -16.33 4.90
N TYR A 37 -3.48 -16.16 5.18
CA TYR A 37 -2.84 -16.78 6.35
C TYR A 37 -3.17 -16.07 7.66
N PHE A 38 -3.79 -14.87 7.58
CA PHE A 38 -4.17 -14.03 8.71
C PHE A 38 -5.70 -13.86 8.85
N GLU A 39 -6.51 -14.61 8.09
CA GLU A 39 -7.98 -14.56 8.17
C GLU A 39 -8.52 -14.98 9.53
N GLU A 40 -7.84 -15.89 10.23
CA GLU A 40 -8.14 -16.21 11.61
C GLU A 40 -7.54 -15.16 12.53
N ARG A 41 -8.27 -14.77 13.62
CA ARG A 41 -7.81 -13.76 14.60
C ARG A 41 -6.42 -14.06 15.12
N VAL A 42 -5.43 -13.49 14.47
CA VAL A 42 -4.02 -13.71 14.81
C VAL A 42 -3.58 -12.58 15.77
N PRO A 43 -3.04 -12.89 16.95
CA PRO A 43 -2.55 -11.88 17.89
C PRO A 43 -1.41 -11.05 17.29
N ILE A 44 -1.31 -9.79 17.71
CA ILE A 44 -0.17 -8.93 17.38
C ILE A 44 1.13 -9.62 17.82
N GLY A 45 2.18 -9.51 17.01
CA GLY A 45 3.47 -10.15 17.26
C GLY A 45 3.57 -11.59 16.76
N THR A 46 2.49 -12.16 16.22
CA THR A 46 2.57 -13.47 15.56
C THR A 46 3.42 -13.37 14.30
N THR A 47 4.37 -14.28 14.18
CA THR A 47 5.27 -14.37 13.04
C THR A 47 4.90 -15.55 12.17
N LEU A 48 4.57 -15.29 10.92
CA LEU A 48 4.33 -16.29 9.88
C LEU A 48 5.64 -16.56 9.13
N GLN A 49 5.99 -17.82 8.94
CA GLN A 49 7.16 -18.23 8.16
C GLN A 49 6.75 -18.50 6.70
N ILE A 50 7.06 -17.55 5.81
CA ILE A 50 6.75 -17.66 4.39
C ILE A 50 7.89 -18.40 3.69
N LYS A 51 7.55 -19.46 2.97
CA LYS A 51 8.52 -20.24 2.21
C LYS A 51 8.99 -19.47 0.98
N ARG A 52 10.30 -19.33 0.83
CA ARG A 52 10.88 -18.80 -0.41
C ARG A 52 10.82 -19.83 -1.52
N PRO A 53 10.50 -19.44 -2.77
CA PRO A 53 10.65 -20.33 -3.91
C PRO A 53 12.10 -20.78 -4.03
N TRP A 54 12.30 -22.07 -4.24
CA TRP A 54 13.62 -22.62 -4.53
C TRP A 54 14.11 -22.08 -5.89
N ARG A 55 15.37 -21.66 -5.95
CA ARG A 55 16.01 -21.20 -7.18
C ARG A 55 17.08 -22.20 -7.57
N PRO A 56 16.80 -23.09 -8.53
CA PRO A 56 17.78 -24.05 -9.00
C PRO A 56 18.92 -23.36 -9.75
N GLN A 57 20.13 -23.87 -9.57
CA GLN A 57 21.27 -23.53 -10.41
C GLN A 57 21.32 -24.56 -11.54
N GLY A 58 21.12 -24.16 -12.76
CA GLY A 58 21.18 -25.06 -13.90
C GLY A 58 22.57 -25.71 -14.04
N ARG A 59 22.63 -26.99 -14.50
CA ARG A 59 23.91 -27.68 -14.79
C ARG A 59 24.44 -27.31 -16.17
N GLN A 60 25.75 -27.37 -16.33
CA GLN A 60 26.41 -27.35 -17.62
C GLN A 60 27.00 -28.73 -17.91
N GLY A 61 26.74 -29.25 -19.11
CA GLY A 61 27.28 -30.56 -19.55
C GLY A 61 26.37 -31.76 -19.32
N GLN A 62 26.83 -32.93 -19.73
CA GLN A 62 26.06 -34.17 -19.68
C GLN A 62 26.10 -34.91 -18.33
N ALA A 63 27.08 -34.62 -17.48
CA ALA A 63 27.22 -35.28 -16.19
C ALA A 63 26.07 -34.89 -15.24
N PHE A 64 25.47 -35.87 -14.56
CA PHE A 64 24.44 -35.66 -13.57
C PHE A 64 25.05 -34.98 -12.32
N GLN A 65 24.57 -33.81 -11.99
CA GLN A 65 24.97 -33.06 -10.81
C GLN A 65 23.70 -32.79 -9.96
N PRO A 66 23.45 -33.65 -8.95
CA PRO A 66 22.31 -33.47 -8.08
C PRO A 66 22.51 -32.23 -7.20
N GLU A 67 21.52 -31.33 -7.21
CA GLU A 67 21.49 -30.15 -6.36
C GLU A 67 20.55 -30.42 -5.17
N PRO A 68 20.96 -30.16 -3.91
CA PRO A 68 20.09 -30.32 -2.76
C PRO A 68 19.02 -29.22 -2.76
N ILE A 69 17.78 -29.63 -2.50
CA ILE A 69 16.67 -28.68 -2.32
C ILE A 69 16.79 -28.05 -0.94
N VAL A 70 17.22 -26.79 -0.87
CA VAL A 70 17.29 -26.03 0.37
C VAL A 70 16.09 -25.09 0.44
N GLN A 71 15.20 -25.36 1.40
CA GLN A 71 14.02 -24.53 1.63
C GLN A 71 14.35 -23.46 2.67
N THR A 72 14.33 -22.20 2.25
CA THR A 72 14.49 -21.04 3.14
C THR A 72 13.14 -20.38 3.41
N THR A 73 12.99 -19.77 4.57
CA THR A 73 11.78 -19.04 4.99
C THR A 73 12.11 -17.60 5.27
N VAL A 74 11.12 -16.73 5.09
CA VAL A 74 11.16 -15.31 5.48
C VAL A 74 10.10 -15.09 6.53
N PRO A 75 10.45 -14.52 7.71
CA PRO A 75 9.47 -14.19 8.73
C PRO A 75 8.64 -12.96 8.32
N LEU A 76 7.33 -13.07 8.41
CA LEU A 76 6.37 -11.97 8.30
C LEU A 76 5.69 -11.78 9.65
N THR A 77 5.87 -10.63 10.28
CA THR A 77 5.33 -10.35 11.61
C THR A 77 4.34 -9.19 11.53
N ILE A 78 3.20 -9.32 12.21
CA ILE A 78 2.24 -8.23 12.38
C ILE A 78 2.80 -7.23 13.39
N SER A 79 3.21 -6.04 12.92
CA SER A 79 3.88 -5.01 13.73
C SER A 79 2.98 -3.84 14.09
N TYR A 80 1.97 -3.54 13.27
CA TYR A 80 1.14 -2.37 13.42
C TYR A 80 -0.33 -2.74 13.60
N TRP A 81 -0.99 -2.02 14.48
CA TRP A 81 -2.42 -2.10 14.70
C TRP A 81 -2.97 -0.69 14.74
N ARG A 82 -3.92 -0.39 13.87
CA ARG A 82 -4.59 0.90 13.81
C ARG A 82 -6.09 0.72 13.97
N GLY A 83 -6.71 1.63 14.67
CA GLY A 83 -8.13 1.66 14.90
C GLY A 83 -8.58 3.06 15.26
N GLY A 84 -9.87 3.26 15.23
CA GLY A 84 -10.52 4.47 15.71
C GLY A 84 -11.72 4.09 16.57
N ASP A 85 -11.83 4.68 17.73
CA ASP A 85 -12.89 4.43 18.67
C ASP A 85 -13.69 5.72 18.91
N PHE A 86 -14.99 5.60 18.92
CA PHE A 86 -15.89 6.65 19.38
C PHE A 86 -16.98 6.05 20.27
N ILE A 87 -17.40 6.83 21.23
CA ILE A 87 -18.46 6.45 22.17
C ILE A 87 -19.72 7.20 21.81
N TYR A 88 -20.81 6.49 21.64
CA TYR A 88 -22.16 7.05 21.58
C TYR A 88 -23.07 6.31 22.54
N ASN A 89 -24.00 7.04 23.13
CA ASN A 89 -24.95 6.48 24.09
C ASN A 89 -26.25 6.09 23.37
N ASP A 90 -27.01 5.19 23.97
CA ASP A 90 -28.32 4.77 23.45
C ASP A 90 -29.29 5.94 23.27
N THR A 91 -29.10 7.02 24.03
CA THR A 91 -29.88 8.25 23.88
C THR A 91 -29.52 9.01 22.59
N ASP A 92 -28.23 9.01 22.25
CA ASP A 92 -27.74 9.63 21.01
C ASP A 92 -28.19 8.82 19.79
N GLU A 93 -28.18 7.48 19.89
CA GLU A 93 -28.72 6.59 18.87
C GLU A 93 -30.20 6.84 18.58
N ALA A 94 -31.01 7.11 19.62
CA ALA A 94 -32.41 7.43 19.49
C ALA A 94 -32.68 8.83 18.89
N LEU A 95 -31.74 9.74 19.04
CA LEU A 95 -31.78 11.10 18.48
C LEU A 95 -31.29 11.18 17.03
N PHE A 96 -30.42 10.27 16.62
CA PHE A 96 -29.98 10.15 15.23
C PHE A 96 -31.03 9.41 14.40
N LEU A 97 -32.08 10.09 14.02
CA LEU A 97 -33.13 9.58 13.14
C LEU A 97 -32.65 9.40 11.68
N ASP A 98 -31.48 9.95 11.34
CA ASP A 98 -30.91 9.94 10.00
C ASP A 98 -29.51 9.30 10.01
N MET A 99 -29.47 7.99 9.70
CA MET A 99 -28.24 7.21 9.64
C MET A 99 -27.30 7.71 8.54
N GLU A 100 -27.81 8.26 7.44
CA GLU A 100 -26.99 8.78 6.37
C GLU A 100 -26.16 9.97 6.85
N ARG A 101 -26.80 10.88 7.61
CA ARG A 101 -26.13 12.02 8.21
C ARG A 101 -25.09 11.60 9.28
N PHE A 102 -25.40 10.58 10.07
CA PHE A 102 -24.45 10.00 11.02
C PHE A 102 -23.22 9.44 10.29
N HIS A 103 -23.39 8.79 9.16
CA HIS A 103 -22.29 8.29 8.35
C HIS A 103 -21.45 9.41 7.75
N GLU A 104 -22.07 10.49 7.32
CA GLU A 104 -21.36 11.67 6.80
C GLU A 104 -20.52 12.37 7.86
N ASP A 105 -21.12 12.60 9.04
CA ASP A 105 -20.50 13.41 10.09
C ASP A 105 -19.46 12.64 10.92
N TYR A 106 -19.61 11.32 11.09
CA TYR A 106 -18.77 10.53 12.01
C TYR A 106 -18.06 9.36 11.35
N SER A 107 -18.77 8.50 10.62
CA SER A 107 -18.19 7.25 10.10
C SER A 107 -17.19 7.50 8.97
N ARG A 108 -17.51 8.38 8.02
CA ARG A 108 -16.63 8.75 6.90
C ARG A 108 -15.33 9.42 7.34
N PRO A 109 -15.36 10.47 8.20
CA PRO A 109 -14.12 11.07 8.71
C PRO A 109 -13.22 10.08 9.44
N MET A 110 -13.80 9.17 10.22
CA MET A 110 -13.04 8.12 10.89
C MET A 110 -12.38 7.16 9.90
N GLY A 111 -13.11 6.70 8.89
CA GLY A 111 -12.55 5.85 7.83
C GLY A 111 -11.40 6.51 7.09
N ILE A 112 -11.52 7.80 6.78
CA ILE A 112 -10.45 8.59 6.14
C ILE A 112 -9.23 8.72 7.07
N MET A 113 -9.45 9.00 8.35
CA MET A 113 -8.36 9.10 9.33
C MET A 113 -7.57 7.80 9.42
N ILE A 114 -8.24 6.66 9.53
CA ILE A 114 -7.58 5.35 9.60
C ILE A 114 -6.84 5.05 8.29
N ALA A 115 -7.43 5.33 7.13
CA ALA A 115 -6.79 5.15 5.82
C ALA A 115 -5.49 5.96 5.72
N ASN A 116 -5.52 7.23 6.12
CA ASN A 116 -4.34 8.09 6.12
C ASN A 116 -3.24 7.57 7.06
N GLN A 117 -3.60 7.03 8.23
CA GLN A 117 -2.63 6.43 9.15
C GLN A 117 -1.99 5.18 8.57
N ILE A 118 -2.77 4.31 7.93
CA ILE A 118 -2.26 3.09 7.29
C ILE A 118 -1.32 3.45 6.14
N ASP A 119 -1.70 4.37 5.28
CA ASP A 119 -0.86 4.79 4.16
C ASP A 119 0.44 5.46 4.65
N ALA A 120 0.38 6.28 5.69
CA ALA A 120 1.57 6.91 6.28
C ALA A 120 2.52 5.88 6.90
N ASP A 121 2.03 4.92 7.68
CA ASP A 121 2.83 3.85 8.27
C ASP A 121 3.47 2.98 7.19
N LEU A 122 2.72 2.66 6.16
CA LEU A 122 3.17 1.85 5.04
C LEU A 122 4.30 2.54 4.25
N LEU A 123 4.11 3.81 3.90
CA LEU A 123 5.13 4.59 3.18
C LEU A 123 6.38 4.78 4.04
N ALA A 124 6.23 5.04 5.34
CA ALA A 124 7.36 5.13 6.27
C ALA A 124 8.14 3.81 6.37
N PHE A 125 7.44 2.69 6.44
CA PHE A 125 8.05 1.37 6.44
C PHE A 125 8.81 1.08 5.15
N MET A 126 8.23 1.43 3.99
CA MET A 126 8.87 1.24 2.68
C MET A 126 10.16 2.06 2.55
N GLN A 127 10.20 3.29 3.07
CA GLN A 127 11.40 4.13 3.04
C GLN A 127 12.58 3.51 3.79
N VAL A 128 12.31 2.83 4.91
CA VAL A 128 13.36 2.23 5.75
C VAL A 128 13.77 0.84 5.24
N THR A 129 12.81 0.09 4.69
CA THR A 129 13.02 -1.35 4.39
C THR A 129 13.42 -1.58 2.93
N ALA A 130 13.16 -0.63 2.02
CA ALA A 130 13.49 -0.81 0.61
C ALA A 130 14.99 -0.94 0.40
N PRO A 131 15.50 -2.09 -0.12
CA PRO A 131 16.92 -2.31 -0.32
C PRO A 131 17.49 -1.54 -1.52
N ASN A 132 16.60 -1.10 -2.42
CA ASN A 132 16.97 -0.42 -3.65
C ASN A 132 16.36 0.98 -3.68
N PHE A 133 17.20 1.96 -3.85
CA PHE A 133 16.77 3.34 -4.04
C PHE A 133 17.51 3.98 -5.20
N VAL A 134 16.88 4.97 -5.82
CA VAL A 134 17.43 5.76 -6.92
C VAL A 134 17.22 7.24 -6.61
N GLY A 135 18.26 8.03 -6.80
CA GLY A 135 18.27 9.45 -6.45
C GLY A 135 18.90 9.72 -5.08
N THR A 136 18.77 10.94 -4.61
CA THR A 136 19.30 11.37 -3.30
C THR A 136 18.13 11.49 -2.32
N PRO A 137 18.14 10.74 -1.20
CA PRO A 137 17.10 10.86 -0.18
C PRO A 137 16.92 12.31 0.29
N GLY A 138 15.68 12.74 0.48
CA GLY A 138 15.33 14.09 0.92
C GLY A 138 15.34 15.15 -0.19
N THR A 139 15.69 14.81 -1.42
CA THR A 139 15.62 15.72 -2.57
C THR A 139 14.49 15.33 -3.51
N LEU A 140 13.67 16.30 -3.91
CA LEU A 140 12.64 16.08 -4.92
C LEU A 140 13.29 15.89 -6.29
N PRO A 141 12.96 14.81 -7.02
CA PRO A 141 13.41 14.65 -8.39
C PRO A 141 12.92 15.78 -9.29
N THR A 142 13.83 16.38 -10.02
CA THR A 142 13.52 17.50 -10.93
C THR A 142 13.38 17.08 -12.39
N SER A 143 13.53 15.80 -12.69
CA SER A 143 13.44 15.31 -14.07
C SER A 143 12.91 13.88 -14.16
N THR A 144 12.41 13.53 -15.34
CA THR A 144 11.96 12.16 -15.68
C THR A 144 13.11 11.14 -15.63
N SER A 145 14.36 11.60 -15.61
CA SER A 145 15.54 10.72 -15.55
C SER A 145 15.55 9.82 -14.32
N THR A 146 15.12 10.33 -13.17
CA THR A 146 15.04 9.55 -11.93
C THR A 146 14.01 8.42 -12.04
N TYR A 147 12.86 8.69 -12.64
CA TYR A 147 11.86 7.66 -12.93
C TYR A 147 12.40 6.57 -13.87
N ASN A 148 13.05 6.99 -14.95
CA ASN A 148 13.65 6.05 -15.90
C ASN A 148 14.77 5.23 -15.25
N ALA A 149 15.56 5.82 -14.37
CA ALA A 149 16.60 5.13 -13.63
C ALA A 149 16.01 4.10 -12.65
N ALA A 150 14.90 4.42 -11.98
CA ALA A 150 14.19 3.47 -11.12
C ALA A 150 13.65 2.28 -11.93
N ARG A 151 13.01 2.53 -13.06
CA ARG A 151 12.56 1.48 -13.98
C ARG A 151 13.71 0.61 -14.48
N THR A 152 14.82 1.23 -14.85
CA THR A 152 16.03 0.51 -15.29
C THR A 152 16.61 -0.35 -14.18
N SER A 153 16.61 0.13 -12.93
CA SER A 153 17.05 -0.62 -11.77
C SER A 153 16.20 -1.88 -11.57
N LEU A 154 14.87 -1.77 -11.64
CA LEU A 154 13.96 -2.91 -11.54
C LEU A 154 14.19 -3.93 -12.67
N ASN A 155 14.44 -3.46 -13.90
CA ASN A 155 14.73 -4.34 -15.03
C ASN A 155 16.05 -5.10 -14.84
N LYS A 156 17.09 -4.43 -14.33
CA LYS A 156 18.39 -5.08 -14.03
C LYS A 156 18.25 -6.15 -12.94
N LEU A 157 17.30 -5.98 -12.02
CA LEU A 157 16.99 -6.94 -10.96
C LEU A 157 16.04 -8.05 -11.42
N LEU A 158 15.66 -8.08 -12.70
CA LEU A 158 14.74 -9.05 -13.29
C LEU A 158 13.36 -9.06 -12.58
N ALA A 159 12.93 -7.92 -12.07
CA ALA A 159 11.58 -7.79 -11.53
C ALA A 159 10.54 -7.93 -12.66
N PRO A 160 9.40 -8.61 -12.46
CA PRO A 160 8.34 -8.72 -13.46
C PRO A 160 7.88 -7.35 -13.94
N ASP A 161 7.57 -7.21 -15.24
CA ASP A 161 7.06 -5.95 -15.80
C ASP A 161 5.56 -5.72 -15.49
N ALA A 162 4.84 -6.80 -15.20
CA ALA A 162 3.43 -6.74 -14.86
C ALA A 162 3.23 -6.14 -13.46
N ASP A 163 2.12 -5.42 -13.30
CA ASP A 163 1.63 -4.88 -12.02
C ASP A 163 2.58 -3.94 -11.29
N ARG A 164 3.48 -3.28 -12.03
CA ARG A 164 4.30 -2.21 -11.47
C ARG A 164 3.47 -0.96 -11.27
N SER A 165 3.44 -0.46 -10.05
CA SER A 165 2.81 0.79 -9.68
C SER A 165 3.84 1.81 -9.19
N VAL A 166 3.48 3.08 -9.27
CA VAL A 166 4.30 4.19 -8.79
C VAL A 166 3.42 5.07 -7.92
N ILE A 167 3.90 5.38 -6.74
CA ILE A 167 3.28 6.36 -5.84
C ILE A 167 4.22 7.54 -5.78
N TRP A 168 3.75 8.71 -6.13
CA TRP A 168 4.49 9.96 -6.04
C TRP A 168 3.72 11.05 -5.32
N THR A 169 4.43 12.00 -4.79
CA THR A 169 3.84 13.20 -4.19
C THR A 169 3.35 14.16 -5.26
N SER A 170 2.40 15.02 -4.91
CA SER A 170 1.90 16.09 -5.80
C SER A 170 3.02 17.03 -6.27
N ASP A 171 4.01 17.28 -5.44
CA ASP A 171 5.17 18.10 -5.81
C ASP A 171 6.02 17.44 -6.91
N TYR A 172 6.20 16.13 -6.83
CA TYR A 172 6.88 15.37 -7.87
C TYR A 172 6.10 15.36 -9.18
N GLU A 173 4.79 15.16 -9.11
CA GLU A 173 3.90 15.23 -10.26
C GLU A 173 3.99 16.60 -10.94
N ALA A 174 3.92 17.70 -10.18
CA ALA A 174 4.05 19.05 -10.69
C ALA A 174 5.40 19.26 -11.42
N ASN A 175 6.49 18.77 -10.85
CA ASN A 175 7.81 18.83 -11.47
C ASN A 175 7.88 18.01 -12.78
N MET A 176 7.28 16.82 -12.79
CA MET A 176 7.22 15.98 -13.99
C MET A 176 6.42 16.62 -15.12
N VAL A 177 5.27 17.20 -14.81
CA VAL A 177 4.43 17.92 -15.77
C VAL A 177 5.17 19.14 -16.31
N GLY A 178 5.82 19.92 -15.45
CA GLY A 178 6.61 21.09 -15.85
C GLY A 178 7.75 20.74 -16.82
N GLN A 179 8.45 19.64 -16.60
CA GLN A 179 9.50 19.15 -17.49
C GLN A 179 8.94 18.61 -18.81
N SER A 180 7.77 17.98 -18.79
CA SER A 180 7.12 17.45 -19.99
C SER A 180 6.64 18.56 -20.94
N GLN A 181 6.26 19.71 -20.42
CA GLN A 181 5.85 20.87 -21.22
C GLN A 181 6.98 21.37 -22.12
N THR A 182 8.24 21.30 -21.68
CA THR A 182 9.39 21.71 -22.51
C THR A 182 9.64 20.75 -23.68
N LEU A 183 9.28 19.48 -23.54
CA LEU A 183 9.42 18.47 -24.61
C LEU A 183 8.34 18.58 -25.68
N PHE A 184 7.18 19.12 -25.34
CA PHE A 184 6.03 19.24 -26.24
C PHE A 184 5.79 20.67 -26.74
N ASN A 185 6.74 21.61 -26.51
CA ASN A 185 6.61 22.97 -26.99
C ASN A 185 7.22 23.12 -28.42
N PRO A 186 6.40 23.06 -29.50
CA PRO A 186 6.89 23.09 -30.87
C PRO A 186 7.49 24.45 -31.26
N GLN A 187 7.25 25.50 -30.49
CA GLN A 187 7.73 26.86 -30.79
C GLN A 187 9.26 27.04 -30.56
N GLN A 188 9.91 26.17 -29.80
CA GLN A 188 11.37 26.23 -29.63
C GLN A 188 12.16 25.70 -30.84
N VAL A 189 11.51 24.96 -31.75
CA VAL A 189 12.16 24.35 -32.92
C VAL A 189 12.09 25.23 -34.16
N VAL A 190 11.24 26.25 -34.18
CA VAL A 190 10.98 27.10 -35.36
C VAL A 190 11.79 28.42 -35.33
N GLY A 191 12.58 28.64 -34.34
CA GLY A 191 13.38 29.86 -34.13
C GLY A 191 14.84 29.76 -34.53
N LYS A 192 15.12 29.18 -35.76
CA LYS A 192 16.40 29.36 -36.46
C LYS A 192 16.17 29.53 -37.94
#